data_d93639eb9933994cec3942984a4d1bfd
#
_entry.id   d93639eb9933994cec3942984a4d1bfd
#
_cell.length_a   1.000
_cell.length_b   1.000
_cell.length_c   1.000
_cell.angle_alpha   90.00
_cell.angle_beta   90.00
_cell.angle_gamma   90.00
#
_symmetry.space_group_name_H-M   'P 1'
#
loop_
_entity.id
_entity.type
_entity.pdbx_description
1 polymer ?
#
loop_
_entity_poly.entity_id
_entity_poly.type
_entity_poly.pdbx_seq_one_letter_code
_entity_poly.pdbx_strand_id
1 'polypeptide(L)'
;MVCHFSVGHPVHRVCIISTDGREIVQSHGGQPGPDTDQYEVPMPLAVDQNECVCVVDMFNRRVKLLSPTLGYIRDVVTSDLLKWKPYRQCLDTQAGRLYVADNEWKDDKYTGRVVVFRV
;
A
#
# COMPACT_ATOMS: atom_id res chain seq x y z
N MET A 1 -14.39 -8.75 -7.28
CA MET A 1 -14.21 -7.51 -6.49
C MET A 1 -12.95 -6.81 -6.96
N VAL A 2 -13.03 -5.54 -7.28
CA VAL A 2 -11.89 -4.78 -7.79
C VAL A 2 -11.46 -3.78 -6.72
N CYS A 3 -10.20 -3.88 -6.28
CA CYS A 3 -9.59 -2.86 -5.43
C CYS A 3 -9.01 -1.77 -6.32
N HIS A 4 -9.37 -0.54 -6.06
CA HIS A 4 -8.90 0.59 -6.84
C HIS A 4 -8.58 1.75 -5.89
N PHE A 5 -7.45 2.40 -6.13
CA PHE A 5 -7.23 3.69 -5.52
C PHE A 5 -7.18 4.75 -6.62
N SER A 6 -7.74 5.90 -6.36
CA SER A 6 -7.76 6.95 -7.37
C SER A 6 -6.51 7.82 -7.28
N VAL A 7 -5.89 8.02 -8.45
CA VAL A 7 -4.78 8.94 -8.63
C VAL A 7 -5.36 10.21 -9.24
N GLY A 8 -5.12 11.32 -8.65
CA GLY A 8 -5.65 12.55 -9.21
C GLY A 8 -5.31 13.70 -8.29
N HIS A 9 -6.15 14.10 -7.45
CA HIS A 9 -5.78 14.83 -6.25
C HIS A 9 -5.32 13.83 -5.21
N PRO A 10 -4.48 14.23 -4.23
CA PRO A 10 -4.04 13.28 -3.21
C PRO A 10 -5.26 12.74 -2.48
N VAL A 11 -5.73 11.58 -2.92
CA VAL A 11 -6.81 10.85 -2.28
C VAL A 11 -6.15 9.86 -1.35
N HIS A 12 -6.27 10.13 -0.06
CA HIS A 12 -5.62 9.35 0.98
C HIS A 12 -6.53 8.20 1.41
N ARG A 13 -6.97 7.40 0.43
CA ARG A 13 -7.89 6.28 0.70
C ARG A 13 -7.73 5.14 -0.31
N VAL A 14 -8.17 3.97 0.12
CA VAL A 14 -8.30 2.77 -0.70
C VAL A 14 -9.78 2.40 -0.76
N CYS A 15 -10.26 2.02 -1.93
CA CYS A 15 -11.66 1.71 -2.16
C CYS A 15 -11.84 0.35 -2.83
N ILE A 16 -12.94 -0.31 -2.49
CA ILE A 16 -13.49 -1.41 -3.27
C ILE A 16 -14.63 -0.84 -4.09
N ILE A 17 -14.58 -1.07 -5.40
CA ILE A 17 -15.65 -0.66 -6.29
C ILE A 17 -16.37 -1.88 -6.86
N SER A 18 -17.63 -1.71 -7.23
CA SER A 18 -18.40 -2.75 -7.89
C SER A 18 -17.78 -3.10 -9.25
N THR A 19 -18.04 -4.33 -9.74
CA THR A 19 -17.47 -4.81 -11.00
C THR A 19 -17.90 -3.99 -12.21
N ASP A 20 -19.06 -3.32 -12.14
CA ASP A 20 -19.52 -2.40 -13.19
C ASP A 20 -18.93 -0.98 -13.05
N GLY A 21 -18.13 -0.74 -12.00
CA GLY A 21 -17.46 0.54 -11.77
C GLY A 21 -18.34 1.67 -11.29
N ARG A 22 -19.61 1.40 -10.95
CA ARG A 22 -20.59 2.44 -10.63
C ARG A 22 -20.66 2.82 -9.16
N GLU A 23 -20.27 1.93 -8.27
CA GLU A 23 -20.44 2.13 -6.84
C GLU A 23 -19.14 1.89 -6.07
N ILE A 24 -18.91 2.73 -5.06
CA ILE A 24 -17.93 2.45 -4.02
C ILE A 24 -18.63 1.59 -2.97
N VAL A 25 -18.18 0.32 -2.85
CA VAL A 25 -18.75 -0.66 -1.93
C VAL A 25 -18.20 -0.45 -0.52
N GLN A 26 -16.91 -0.14 -0.41
CA GLN A 26 -16.21 0.04 0.84
C GLN A 26 -15.00 0.94 0.63
N SER A 27 -14.63 1.70 1.66
CA SER A 27 -13.41 2.50 1.63
C SER A 27 -12.69 2.45 2.97
N HIS A 28 -11.38 2.67 2.92
CA HIS A 28 -10.52 2.78 4.09
C HIS A 28 -9.61 3.99 3.92
N GLY A 29 -9.56 4.85 4.93
CA GLY A 29 -8.86 6.12 4.86
C GLY A 29 -9.78 7.29 4.49
N GLY A 30 -9.20 8.38 3.99
CA GLY A 30 -9.92 9.58 3.56
C GLY A 30 -9.26 10.86 4.05
N GLN A 31 -8.61 10.83 5.20
CA GLN A 31 -7.84 11.94 5.74
C GLN A 31 -6.36 11.58 5.76
N PRO A 32 -5.46 12.50 5.37
CA PRO A 32 -4.02 12.22 5.44
C PRO A 32 -3.57 12.11 6.90
N GLY A 33 -2.63 11.21 7.16
CA GLY A 33 -2.04 11.07 8.47
C GLY A 33 -1.44 9.69 8.73
N PRO A 34 -0.86 9.49 9.93
CA PRO A 34 -0.12 8.28 10.27
C PRO A 34 -0.93 7.19 10.99
N ASP A 35 -2.21 7.42 11.30
CA ASP A 35 -3.01 6.47 12.05
C ASP A 35 -3.35 5.22 11.24
N THR A 36 -3.89 4.19 11.90
CA THR A 36 -4.21 2.92 11.24
C THR A 36 -5.29 3.05 10.17
N ASP A 37 -6.15 4.05 10.29
CA ASP A 37 -7.21 4.37 9.33
C ASP A 37 -6.83 5.52 8.40
N GLN A 38 -5.56 5.90 8.36
CA GLN A 38 -5.06 7.02 7.55
C GLN A 38 -3.95 6.56 6.61
N TYR A 39 -3.76 7.33 5.54
CA TYR A 39 -2.67 7.19 4.57
C TYR A 39 -2.08 8.54 4.25
N GLU A 40 -0.84 8.54 3.81
CA GLU A 40 -0.20 9.69 3.20
C GLU A 40 0.29 9.27 1.82
N VAL A 41 -0.55 9.47 0.82
CA VAL A 41 -0.36 9.03 -0.58
C VAL A 41 -0.24 7.49 -0.69
N PRO A 42 -1.37 6.74 -0.64
CA PRO A 42 -1.34 5.32 -0.90
C PRO A 42 -0.94 5.05 -2.36
N MET A 43 -0.05 4.10 -2.53
CA MET A 43 0.53 3.73 -3.81
C MET A 43 0.06 2.32 -4.23
N PRO A 44 0.65 1.68 -5.22
CA PRO A 44 0.12 0.44 -5.79
C PRO A 44 -0.26 -0.60 -4.76
N LEU A 45 -1.38 -1.26 -5.04
CA LEU A 45 -1.93 -2.33 -4.22
C LEU A 45 -1.41 -3.69 -4.68
N ALA A 46 -1.29 -4.63 -3.74
CA ALA A 46 -1.12 -6.04 -4.05
C ALA A 46 -2.19 -6.82 -3.29
N VAL A 47 -2.77 -7.82 -3.94
CA VAL A 47 -3.81 -8.65 -3.35
C VAL A 47 -3.30 -10.08 -3.27
N ASP A 48 -3.38 -10.69 -2.10
CA ASP A 48 -2.92 -12.06 -1.92
C ASP A 48 -4.01 -13.08 -2.31
N GLN A 49 -3.67 -14.36 -2.22
CA GLN A 49 -4.60 -15.44 -2.59
C GLN A 49 -5.82 -15.53 -1.68
N ASN A 50 -5.78 -14.92 -0.50
CA ASN A 50 -6.91 -14.84 0.43
C ASN A 50 -7.68 -13.53 0.28
N GLU A 51 -7.41 -12.76 -0.78
CA GLU A 51 -7.99 -11.46 -1.06
C GLU A 51 -7.63 -10.37 -0.04
N CYS A 52 -6.64 -10.59 0.82
CA CYS A 52 -6.09 -9.55 1.67
C CYS A 52 -5.28 -8.56 0.83
N VAL A 53 -5.32 -7.30 1.20
CA VAL A 53 -4.77 -6.20 0.41
C VAL A 53 -3.55 -5.60 1.11
N CYS A 54 -2.41 -5.61 0.43
CA CYS A 54 -1.22 -4.89 0.87
C CYS A 54 -1.21 -3.50 0.21
N VAL A 55 -1.13 -2.45 1.01
CA VAL A 55 -1.14 -1.06 0.54
C VAL A 55 0.18 -0.39 0.92
N VAL A 56 0.90 0.09 -0.09
CA VAL A 56 2.08 0.93 0.15
C VAL A 56 1.61 2.32 0.55
N ASP A 57 1.95 2.73 1.77
CA ASP A 57 1.65 4.05 2.30
C ASP A 57 2.95 4.88 2.25
N MET A 58 3.16 5.52 1.11
CA MET A 58 4.48 6.01 0.69
C MET A 58 5.10 7.00 1.67
N PHE A 59 4.39 8.06 2.02
CA PHE A 59 4.95 9.11 2.88
C PHE A 59 5.01 8.72 4.36
N ASN A 60 4.26 7.71 4.79
CA ASN A 60 4.39 7.13 6.13
C ASN A 60 5.41 6.00 6.17
N ARG A 61 6.02 5.66 5.04
CA ARG A 61 7.06 4.64 4.90
C ARG A 61 6.67 3.30 5.53
N ARG A 62 5.52 2.81 5.12
CA ARG A 62 4.98 1.54 5.63
C ARG A 62 4.18 0.81 4.57
N VAL A 63 3.92 -0.47 4.82
CA VAL A 63 2.98 -1.26 4.02
C VAL A 63 1.94 -1.83 4.98
N LYS A 64 0.69 -1.47 4.76
CA LYS A 64 -0.45 -1.96 5.56
C LYS A 64 -1.03 -3.22 4.94
N LEU A 65 -1.47 -4.14 5.80
CA LEU A 65 -2.27 -5.29 5.41
C LEU A 65 -3.71 -5.05 5.83
N LEU A 66 -4.61 -5.14 4.86
CA LEU A 66 -6.05 -5.02 5.07
C LEU A 66 -6.74 -6.35 4.77
N SER A 67 -7.86 -6.61 5.44
CA SER A 67 -8.74 -7.72 5.13
C SER A 67 -9.41 -7.54 3.76
N PRO A 68 -10.07 -8.58 3.21
CA PRO A 68 -10.85 -8.45 1.96
C PRO A 68 -11.93 -7.36 2.01
N THR A 69 -12.40 -7.00 3.19
CA THR A 69 -13.37 -5.92 3.39
C THR A 69 -12.73 -4.60 3.82
N LEU A 70 -11.42 -4.47 3.63
CA LEU A 70 -10.61 -3.30 3.97
C LEU A 70 -10.52 -2.99 5.48
N GLY A 71 -10.70 -3.98 6.34
CA GLY A 71 -10.41 -3.84 7.76
C GLY A 71 -8.90 -3.90 8.00
N TYR A 72 -8.38 -3.00 8.83
CA TYR A 72 -6.96 -2.99 9.16
C TYR A 72 -6.58 -4.25 9.95
N ILE A 73 -5.54 -4.95 9.50
CA ILE A 73 -4.99 -6.12 10.19
C ILE A 73 -3.70 -5.74 10.92
N ARG A 74 -2.68 -5.30 10.18
CA ARG A 74 -1.38 -4.88 10.74
C ARG A 74 -0.54 -4.17 9.70
N ASP A 75 0.55 -3.60 10.12
CA ASP A 75 1.61 -3.17 9.22
C ASP A 75 2.52 -4.38 8.96
N VAL A 76 2.67 -4.79 7.69
CA VAL A 76 3.60 -5.85 7.30
C VAL A 76 5.02 -5.32 7.16
N VAL A 77 5.14 -4.02 6.87
CA VAL A 77 6.42 -3.31 6.84
C VAL A 77 6.25 -2.01 7.60
N THR A 78 7.11 -1.80 8.59
CA THR A 78 7.11 -0.59 9.42
C THR A 78 8.20 0.38 8.96
N SER A 79 8.08 1.63 9.37
CA SER A 79 8.98 2.71 8.90
C SER A 79 10.44 2.52 9.32
N ASP A 80 10.70 1.78 10.39
CA ASP A 80 12.05 1.46 10.84
C ASP A 80 12.78 0.44 9.94
N LEU A 81 12.03 -0.30 9.12
CA LEU A 81 12.57 -1.30 8.19
C LEU A 81 12.88 -0.73 6.82
N LEU A 82 12.38 0.47 6.50
CA LEU A 82 12.60 1.14 5.23
C LEU A 82 13.49 2.36 5.43
N LYS A 83 14.54 2.44 4.63
CA LYS A 83 15.46 3.59 4.66
C LYS A 83 14.84 4.82 3.99
N TRP A 84 14.09 4.59 2.91
CA TRP A 84 13.50 5.64 2.09
C TRP A 84 12.01 5.38 1.87
N LYS A 85 11.37 6.24 1.08
CA LYS A 85 9.95 6.10 0.75
C LYS A 85 9.73 4.89 -0.15
N PRO A 86 8.83 3.96 0.21
CA PRO A 86 8.44 2.87 -0.67
C PRO A 86 7.58 3.40 -1.80
N TYR A 87 7.79 2.90 -3.01
CA TYR A 87 7.01 3.34 -4.17
C TYR A 87 6.47 2.20 -5.01
N ARG A 88 6.95 0.99 -4.83
CA ARG A 88 6.49 -0.20 -5.55
C ARG A 88 6.57 -1.43 -4.68
N GLN A 89 5.69 -2.38 -4.98
CA GLN A 89 5.71 -3.68 -4.32
C GLN A 89 5.36 -4.79 -5.31
N CYS A 90 5.81 -5.99 -5.00
CA CYS A 90 5.42 -7.22 -5.67
C CYS A 90 5.26 -8.30 -4.61
N LEU A 91 4.12 -8.98 -4.62
CA LEU A 91 3.81 -10.04 -3.66
C LEU A 91 3.92 -11.40 -4.36
N ASP A 92 4.79 -12.25 -3.85
CA ASP A 92 4.86 -13.67 -4.23
C ASP A 92 4.12 -14.47 -3.17
N THR A 93 2.87 -14.79 -3.47
CA THR A 93 2.00 -15.50 -2.52
C THR A 93 2.44 -16.93 -2.27
N GLN A 94 3.04 -17.59 -3.27
CA GLN A 94 3.52 -18.97 -3.13
C GLN A 94 4.74 -19.06 -2.22
N ALA A 95 5.67 -18.11 -2.36
CA ALA A 95 6.88 -18.07 -1.55
C ALA A 95 6.65 -17.34 -0.21
N GLY A 96 5.53 -16.65 -0.01
CA GLY A 96 5.28 -15.85 1.16
C GLY A 96 6.23 -14.66 1.29
N ARG A 97 6.56 -14.01 0.17
CA ARG A 97 7.52 -12.91 0.12
C ARG A 97 6.90 -11.66 -0.44
N LEU A 98 7.17 -10.54 0.21
CA LEU A 98 6.84 -9.21 -0.27
C LEU A 98 8.14 -8.48 -0.64
N TYR A 99 8.22 -8.07 -1.88
CA TYR A 99 9.33 -7.26 -2.40
C TYR A 99 8.89 -5.81 -2.40
N VAL A 100 9.63 -4.95 -1.71
CA VAL A 100 9.33 -3.52 -1.64
C VAL A 100 10.52 -2.74 -2.17
N ALA A 101 10.27 -1.89 -3.15
CA ALA A 101 11.28 -0.96 -3.67
C ALA A 101 11.11 0.39 -2.97
N ASP A 102 12.17 0.89 -2.37
CA ASP A 102 12.22 2.23 -1.79
C ASP A 102 13.29 3.06 -2.50
N ASN A 103 13.10 4.37 -2.54
CA ASN A 103 14.06 5.27 -3.18
C ASN A 103 14.13 6.64 -2.51
N GLU A 104 15.24 7.32 -2.79
CA GLU A 104 15.49 8.69 -2.40
C GLU A 104 16.03 9.47 -3.59
N TRP A 105 15.53 10.69 -3.79
CA TRP A 105 16.11 11.66 -4.72
C TRP A 105 17.04 12.59 -3.95
N LYS A 106 18.32 12.57 -4.31
CA LYS A 106 19.33 13.39 -3.66
C LYS A 106 20.49 13.66 -4.62
N ASP A 107 21.02 14.87 -4.60
CA ASP A 107 22.15 15.28 -5.43
C ASP A 107 21.93 14.98 -6.93
N ASP A 108 20.72 15.33 -7.43
CA ASP A 108 20.29 15.14 -8.82
C ASP A 108 20.30 13.67 -9.30
N LYS A 109 20.10 12.73 -8.38
CA LYS A 109 19.99 11.31 -8.73
C LYS A 109 19.06 10.56 -7.81
N TYR A 110 18.48 9.47 -8.33
CA TYR A 110 17.78 8.49 -7.52
C TYR A 110 18.75 7.44 -6.99
N THR A 111 18.60 7.13 -5.72
CA THR A 111 19.22 5.98 -5.08
C THR A 111 18.10 5.10 -4.55
N GLY A 112 18.11 3.82 -4.91
CA GLY A 112 17.04 2.91 -4.55
C GLY A 112 17.56 1.52 -4.22
N ARG A 113 16.67 0.73 -3.62
CA ARG A 113 16.94 -0.67 -3.31
C ARG A 113 15.63 -1.46 -3.31
N VAL A 114 15.75 -2.78 -3.33
CA VAL A 114 14.64 -3.69 -3.11
C VAL A 114 14.88 -4.44 -1.80
N VAL A 115 13.90 -4.41 -0.93
CA VAL A 115 13.93 -5.12 0.35
C VAL A 115 12.90 -6.24 0.31
N VAL A 116 13.29 -7.41 0.80
CA VAL A 116 12.44 -8.61 0.78
C VAL A 116 11.97 -8.89 2.21
N PHE A 117 10.66 -9.04 2.38
CA PHE A 117 10.03 -9.36 3.65
C PHE A 117 9.29 -10.68 3.56
N ARG A 118 9.25 -11.42 4.64
CA ARG A 118 8.33 -12.56 4.77
C ARG A 118 6.97 -12.08 5.25
N VAL A 119 5.95 -12.59 4.62
CA VAL A 119 4.56 -12.26 4.95
C VAL A 119 3.70 -13.50 5.16
#